data_92d4f9bac87ac24c1a0b2d1bad843595
#
_entry.id   92d4f9bac87ac24c1a0b2d1bad843595
#
_cell.length_a   1.000
_cell.length_b   1.000
_cell.length_c   1.000
_cell.angle_alpha   90.00
_cell.angle_beta   90.00
_cell.angle_gamma   90.00
#
_symmetry.space_group_name_H-M   'P 1'
#
loop_
_entity.id
_entity.type
_entity.pdbx_description
1 polymer ?
#
loop_
_entity_poly.entity_id
_entity_poly.type
_entity_poly.pdbx_seq_one_letter_code
_entity_poly.pdbx_strand_id
1 'polypeptide(L)'
;MRFTELIGSQADYIERHAIKPTYYPCPHCGQKGKRKRTLSRRVHHVAALYRRSWIEAEVGVYQARCKCCKFFQAAIPGVPYRGRYSYEVRNTVANALIRDRIPYGLVIGRMQADYGLTLSLGYIHACFLWAHDQIDREEHWAFVISQFSGVLCLDEVHDSGRTILFATDPLNNFTVSFKVVATNDQAHMDTFLQALKDRGLHVEVAITDGSPLYKDSLQSYWQDLEHQLCVFHVIKEVNKLILDGVRAIKNQIKRQGQKGRKKRRGRPSKKAQLQRQRRQGMSQKEQATFIWEHQYLIVRKEAELRDQEREDLALMITIAPELALFRRFNQQFYRLFEPGITKSCARSRRTRMVNTAAYQANAFLAKALKKIRKDVFEKLIVFLGWENVDRTNNHVERHNRVFRILQKTRYKRRKSHTIEKALELELYARMIVHPLYAPPLREIPIPSQEPDGWKMAA
;
A
#
# COMPACT_ATOMS: atom_id res chain seq x y z
N MET A 1 -38.44 -11.23 -2.10
CA MET A 1 -37.68 -11.68 -3.28
C MET A 1 -36.48 -12.49 -2.80
N ARG A 2 -36.41 -13.77 -3.06
CA ARG A 2 -35.27 -14.60 -2.67
C ARG A 2 -34.13 -14.33 -3.67
N PHE A 3 -32.91 -14.11 -3.21
CA PHE A 3 -31.72 -13.89 -4.07
C PHE A 3 -31.54 -14.98 -5.15
N THR A 4 -32.06 -16.17 -4.89
CA THR A 4 -32.03 -17.33 -5.82
C THR A 4 -33.04 -17.25 -6.98
N GLU A 5 -34.01 -16.33 -6.93
CA GLU A 5 -35.03 -16.18 -7.94
C GLU A 5 -34.64 -15.22 -9.09
N LEU A 6 -33.56 -14.41 -8.87
CA LEU A 6 -33.10 -13.43 -9.86
C LEU A 6 -32.50 -14.06 -11.12
N ILE A 7 -31.94 -15.27 -11.03
CA ILE A 7 -31.28 -15.93 -12.17
C ILE A 7 -32.22 -16.86 -12.94
N GLY A 8 -33.33 -17.29 -12.33
CA GLY A 8 -34.26 -18.28 -12.94
C GLY A 8 -35.27 -17.71 -13.92
N SER A 9 -35.47 -16.39 -13.99
CA SER A 9 -36.61 -15.78 -14.69
C SER A 9 -36.28 -15.09 -16.03
N GLN A 10 -35.00 -14.99 -16.39
CA GLN A 10 -34.59 -14.31 -17.62
C GLN A 10 -34.11 -15.30 -18.68
N ALA A 11 -34.53 -15.13 -19.92
CA ALA A 11 -34.04 -15.92 -21.05
C ALA A 11 -32.53 -15.83 -21.20
N ASP A 12 -31.89 -16.93 -21.60
CA ASP A 12 -30.47 -16.97 -21.92
C ASP A 12 -30.16 -15.93 -23.01
N TYR A 13 -28.98 -15.24 -22.87
CA TYR A 13 -28.47 -14.41 -23.95
C TYR A 13 -27.62 -15.27 -24.88
N ILE A 14 -27.91 -15.27 -26.17
CA ILE A 14 -27.23 -16.09 -27.16
C ILE A 14 -26.74 -15.22 -28.30
N GLU A 15 -25.42 -15.12 -28.44
CA GLU A 15 -24.76 -14.52 -29.60
C GLU A 15 -24.43 -15.61 -30.63
N ARG A 16 -24.77 -15.42 -31.92
CA ARG A 16 -24.60 -16.43 -32.96
C ARG A 16 -23.60 -15.99 -34.02
N HIS A 17 -22.67 -16.90 -34.35
CA HIS A 17 -21.69 -16.69 -35.42
C HIS A 17 -21.69 -17.84 -36.41
N ALA A 18 -21.45 -17.52 -37.67
CA ALA A 18 -21.22 -18.50 -38.74
C ALA A 18 -19.88 -18.21 -39.44
N ILE A 19 -18.82 -18.87 -39.01
CA ILE A 19 -17.46 -18.64 -39.48
C ILE A 19 -16.95 -19.85 -40.25
N LYS A 20 -17.46 -19.98 -41.47
CA LYS A 20 -17.21 -21.14 -42.33
C LYS A 20 -16.84 -20.78 -43.79
N PRO A 21 -15.91 -19.85 -44.05
CA PRO A 21 -15.46 -19.56 -45.41
C PRO A 21 -14.85 -20.84 -46.06
N THR A 22 -14.72 -20.83 -47.38
CA THR A 22 -14.18 -21.97 -48.13
C THR A 22 -12.71 -22.22 -47.78
N TYR A 23 -11.96 -21.12 -47.59
CA TYR A 23 -10.54 -21.16 -47.20
C TYR A 23 -10.33 -20.30 -45.92
N TYR A 24 -9.39 -20.73 -45.07
CA TYR A 24 -9.03 -20.01 -43.87
C TYR A 24 -7.54 -20.15 -43.59
N PRO A 25 -6.86 -19.07 -43.12
CA PRO A 25 -5.43 -19.14 -42.83
C PRO A 25 -5.14 -19.99 -41.60
N CYS A 26 -4.04 -20.75 -41.65
CA CYS A 26 -3.53 -21.48 -40.48
C CYS A 26 -3.10 -20.51 -39.38
N PRO A 27 -3.53 -20.69 -38.14
CA PRO A 27 -3.21 -19.76 -37.04
C PRO A 27 -1.71 -19.74 -36.67
N HIS A 28 -0.91 -20.73 -37.14
CA HIS A 28 0.51 -20.81 -36.81
C HIS A 28 1.42 -20.30 -37.92
N CYS A 29 1.07 -20.53 -39.18
CA CYS A 29 1.95 -20.17 -40.31
C CYS A 29 1.27 -19.35 -41.40
N GLY A 30 0.01 -19.01 -41.28
CA GLY A 30 -0.74 -18.24 -42.26
C GLY A 30 -1.12 -18.97 -43.56
N GLN A 31 -0.63 -20.18 -43.82
CA GLN A 31 -0.95 -20.92 -45.05
C GLN A 31 -2.47 -21.23 -45.13
N LYS A 32 -3.05 -21.01 -46.32
CA LYS A 32 -4.48 -21.25 -46.58
C LYS A 32 -4.85 -22.74 -46.50
N GLY A 33 -5.76 -23.11 -45.63
CA GLY A 33 -6.38 -24.43 -45.59
C GLY A 33 -7.74 -24.43 -46.23
N LYS A 34 -8.13 -25.58 -46.87
CA LYS A 34 -9.46 -25.79 -47.46
C LYS A 34 -10.38 -26.38 -46.38
N ARG A 35 -11.62 -25.89 -46.31
CA ARG A 35 -12.63 -26.42 -45.40
C ARG A 35 -12.95 -27.89 -45.72
N LYS A 36 -12.94 -28.73 -44.68
CA LYS A 36 -13.29 -30.13 -44.75
C LYS A 36 -14.63 -30.44 -44.09
N ARG A 37 -14.95 -29.77 -43.02
CA ARG A 37 -16.24 -29.93 -42.31
C ARG A 37 -16.58 -28.67 -41.53
N THR A 38 -17.78 -28.62 -41.02
CA THR A 38 -18.27 -27.61 -40.07
C THR A 38 -18.44 -28.25 -38.70
N LEU A 39 -18.16 -27.52 -37.66
CA LEU A 39 -18.32 -27.93 -36.28
C LEU A 39 -19.19 -26.88 -35.56
N SER A 40 -20.24 -27.32 -34.87
CA SER A 40 -20.99 -26.46 -33.96
C SER A 40 -20.29 -26.38 -32.63
N ARG A 41 -20.16 -25.16 -32.10
CA ARG A 41 -19.53 -24.88 -30.79
C ARG A 41 -20.43 -24.00 -29.95
N ARG A 42 -20.53 -24.30 -28.67
CA ARG A 42 -21.15 -23.47 -27.66
C ARG A 42 -20.11 -23.06 -26.64
N VAL A 43 -19.93 -21.75 -26.43
CA VAL A 43 -18.89 -21.15 -25.58
C VAL A 43 -19.58 -20.35 -24.49
N HIS A 44 -19.17 -20.52 -23.25
CA HIS A 44 -19.63 -19.68 -22.15
C HIS A 44 -19.16 -18.24 -22.32
N HIS A 45 -20.09 -17.32 -22.13
CA HIS A 45 -19.90 -15.90 -22.31
C HIS A 45 -20.43 -15.10 -21.13
N VAL A 46 -20.06 -13.85 -21.01
CA VAL A 46 -20.59 -12.86 -20.07
C VAL A 46 -21.04 -11.63 -20.86
N ALA A 47 -22.34 -11.42 -20.97
CA ALA A 47 -22.90 -10.25 -21.66
C ALA A 47 -23.74 -9.37 -20.73
N ALA A 48 -24.52 -9.96 -19.81
CA ALA A 48 -25.38 -9.24 -18.90
C ALA A 48 -25.43 -9.91 -17.52
N LEU A 49 -25.65 -9.10 -16.46
CA LEU A 49 -25.89 -9.58 -15.10
C LEU A 49 -27.20 -10.39 -15.02
N TYR A 50 -27.17 -11.42 -14.18
CA TYR A 50 -28.30 -12.30 -13.88
C TYR A 50 -28.86 -13.09 -15.07
N ARG A 51 -28.05 -13.21 -16.15
CA ARG A 51 -28.37 -14.02 -17.33
C ARG A 51 -27.22 -14.97 -17.65
N ARG A 52 -27.59 -16.19 -18.05
CA ARG A 52 -26.60 -17.06 -18.69
C ARG A 52 -26.35 -16.57 -20.10
N SER A 53 -25.11 -16.43 -20.49
CA SER A 53 -24.74 -15.93 -21.79
C SER A 53 -23.86 -16.95 -22.52
N TRP A 54 -24.17 -17.13 -23.82
CA TRP A 54 -23.51 -18.09 -24.69
C TRP A 54 -23.11 -17.47 -26.01
N ILE A 55 -22.00 -17.94 -26.56
CA ILE A 55 -21.68 -17.77 -27.97
C ILE A 55 -21.92 -19.11 -28.66
N GLU A 56 -22.86 -19.19 -29.60
CA GLU A 56 -23.10 -20.35 -30.46
C GLU A 56 -22.46 -20.07 -31.81
N ALA A 57 -21.50 -20.90 -32.25
CA ALA A 57 -20.75 -20.67 -33.46
C ALA A 57 -20.68 -21.92 -34.33
N GLU A 58 -21.03 -21.76 -35.60
CA GLU A 58 -20.71 -22.73 -36.64
C GLU A 58 -19.35 -22.42 -37.22
N VAL A 59 -18.37 -23.28 -36.97
CA VAL A 59 -16.94 -23.05 -37.24
C VAL A 59 -16.44 -24.03 -38.27
N GLY A 60 -15.82 -23.53 -39.33
CA GLY A 60 -15.14 -24.38 -40.31
C GLY A 60 -13.90 -25.08 -39.73
N VAL A 61 -13.76 -26.33 -40.04
CA VAL A 61 -12.53 -27.11 -39.79
C VAL A 61 -11.78 -27.29 -41.11
N TYR A 62 -10.51 -26.90 -41.12
CA TYR A 62 -9.69 -26.80 -42.32
C TYR A 62 -8.55 -27.79 -42.29
N GLN A 63 -8.15 -28.29 -43.44
CA GLN A 63 -6.96 -29.07 -43.63
C GLN A 63 -5.91 -28.19 -44.28
N ALA A 64 -4.78 -28.01 -43.59
CA ALA A 64 -3.64 -27.28 -44.09
C ALA A 64 -2.68 -28.16 -44.88
N ARG A 65 -1.98 -27.58 -45.86
CA ARG A 65 -0.82 -28.19 -46.52
C ARG A 65 0.49 -27.99 -45.72
N CYS A 66 0.44 -27.15 -44.68
CA CYS A 66 1.58 -26.86 -43.81
C CYS A 66 1.90 -28.06 -42.89
N LYS A 67 3.18 -28.23 -42.53
CA LYS A 67 3.64 -29.24 -41.60
C LYS A 67 3.30 -28.95 -40.13
N CYS A 68 2.94 -27.69 -39.80
CA CYS A 68 2.68 -27.26 -38.42
C CYS A 68 1.32 -27.71 -37.87
N CYS A 69 0.31 -27.89 -38.73
CA CYS A 69 -1.03 -28.34 -38.31
C CYS A 69 -1.64 -29.29 -39.35
N LYS A 70 -2.08 -30.46 -38.94
CA LYS A 70 -2.84 -31.36 -39.81
C LYS A 70 -4.28 -30.85 -40.05
N PHE A 71 -4.93 -30.41 -38.98
CA PHE A 71 -6.26 -29.77 -38.99
C PHE A 71 -6.30 -28.61 -38.01
N PHE A 72 -7.01 -27.58 -38.38
CA PHE A 72 -7.30 -26.43 -37.55
C PHE A 72 -8.71 -25.92 -37.78
N GLN A 73 -9.24 -25.13 -36.86
CA GLN A 73 -10.57 -24.51 -36.97
C GLN A 73 -10.44 -22.99 -37.10
N ALA A 74 -11.46 -22.34 -37.64
CA ALA A 74 -11.52 -20.88 -37.65
C ALA A 74 -11.61 -20.36 -36.22
N ALA A 75 -11.06 -19.17 -35.99
CA ALA A 75 -11.18 -18.47 -34.73
C ALA A 75 -12.61 -17.92 -34.56
N ILE A 76 -13.13 -17.99 -33.35
CA ILE A 76 -14.39 -17.32 -32.97
C ILE A 76 -14.02 -15.95 -32.41
N PRO A 77 -14.57 -14.83 -32.90
CA PRO A 77 -14.35 -13.52 -32.33
C PRO A 77 -14.61 -13.52 -30.83
N GLY A 78 -13.79 -12.81 -30.05
CA GLY A 78 -13.94 -12.74 -28.60
C GLY A 78 -13.67 -14.03 -27.82
N VAL A 79 -13.21 -15.12 -28.48
CA VAL A 79 -12.96 -16.42 -27.83
C VAL A 79 -11.51 -16.88 -28.07
N PRO A 80 -10.77 -17.27 -27.01
CA PRO A 80 -9.47 -17.90 -27.18
C PRO A 80 -9.53 -19.14 -28.09
N TYR A 81 -8.51 -19.36 -28.90
CA TYR A 81 -8.47 -20.50 -29.81
C TYR A 81 -8.79 -21.82 -29.08
N ARG A 82 -9.84 -22.50 -29.52
CA ARG A 82 -10.42 -23.69 -28.87
C ARG A 82 -10.89 -23.50 -27.43
N GLY A 83 -11.03 -22.25 -26.96
CA GLY A 83 -11.47 -21.94 -25.59
C GLY A 83 -12.91 -22.36 -25.31
N ARG A 84 -13.20 -22.72 -24.06
CA ARG A 84 -14.56 -22.98 -23.57
C ARG A 84 -15.24 -21.72 -23.03
N TYR A 85 -14.47 -20.68 -22.77
CA TYR A 85 -14.89 -19.41 -22.19
C TYR A 85 -14.41 -18.27 -23.07
N SER A 86 -15.21 -17.21 -23.21
CA SER A 86 -14.85 -16.00 -23.93
C SER A 86 -13.78 -15.18 -23.16
N TYR A 87 -13.18 -14.19 -23.82
CA TYR A 87 -12.28 -13.25 -23.17
C TYR A 87 -12.98 -12.42 -22.11
N GLU A 88 -14.29 -12.12 -22.28
CA GLU A 88 -15.10 -11.38 -21.30
C GLU A 88 -15.22 -12.16 -19.98
N VAL A 89 -15.33 -13.49 -20.03
CA VAL A 89 -15.27 -14.31 -18.80
C VAL A 89 -13.92 -14.17 -18.11
N ARG A 90 -12.80 -14.19 -18.86
CA ARG A 90 -11.46 -13.99 -18.30
C ARG A 90 -11.28 -12.61 -17.69
N ASN A 91 -11.73 -11.56 -18.40
CA ASN A 91 -11.69 -10.18 -17.94
C ASN A 91 -12.51 -9.98 -16.67
N THR A 92 -13.73 -10.54 -16.61
CA THR A 92 -14.61 -10.45 -15.44
C THR A 92 -13.97 -11.12 -14.23
N VAL A 93 -13.39 -12.32 -14.40
CA VAL A 93 -12.67 -13.02 -13.33
C VAL A 93 -11.43 -12.23 -12.89
N ALA A 94 -10.64 -11.72 -13.84
CA ALA A 94 -9.45 -10.93 -13.54
C ALA A 94 -9.80 -9.65 -12.77
N ASN A 95 -10.84 -8.92 -13.18
CA ASN A 95 -11.33 -7.73 -12.49
C ASN A 95 -11.79 -8.05 -11.06
N ALA A 96 -12.52 -9.14 -10.87
CA ALA A 96 -12.95 -9.59 -9.54
C ALA A 96 -11.76 -9.89 -8.62
N LEU A 97 -10.67 -10.47 -9.16
CA LEU A 97 -9.47 -10.78 -8.39
C LEU A 97 -8.61 -9.56 -8.08
N ILE A 98 -8.48 -8.63 -9.03
CA ILE A 98 -7.50 -7.55 -8.99
C ILE A 98 -8.14 -6.26 -8.45
N ARG A 99 -9.20 -5.78 -9.08
CA ARG A 99 -9.88 -4.53 -8.70
C ARG A 99 -10.73 -4.70 -7.45
N ASP A 100 -11.56 -5.75 -7.44
CA ASP A 100 -12.49 -6.02 -6.34
C ASP A 100 -11.82 -6.79 -5.20
N ARG A 101 -10.62 -7.35 -5.44
CA ARG A 101 -9.80 -8.11 -4.47
C ARG A 101 -10.55 -9.29 -3.85
N ILE A 102 -11.41 -9.92 -4.63
CA ILE A 102 -12.21 -11.06 -4.17
C ILE A 102 -11.32 -12.30 -4.12
N PRO A 103 -11.28 -13.05 -3.01
CA PRO A 103 -10.57 -14.31 -2.91
C PRO A 103 -11.08 -15.35 -3.93
N TYR A 104 -10.19 -16.21 -4.44
CA TYR A 104 -10.50 -17.20 -5.50
C TYR A 104 -11.79 -18.01 -5.24
N GLY A 105 -11.94 -18.51 -3.99
CA GLY A 105 -13.13 -19.29 -3.64
C GLY A 105 -14.44 -18.50 -3.67
N LEU A 106 -14.38 -17.20 -3.39
CA LEU A 106 -15.56 -16.32 -3.45
C LEU A 106 -15.87 -15.88 -4.88
N VAL A 107 -14.89 -15.83 -5.79
CA VAL A 107 -15.12 -15.56 -7.22
C VAL A 107 -16.01 -16.65 -7.82
N ILE A 108 -15.87 -17.93 -7.41
CA ILE A 108 -16.74 -19.02 -7.86
C ILE A 108 -18.21 -18.67 -7.55
N GLY A 109 -18.50 -18.33 -6.30
CA GLY A 109 -19.86 -17.98 -5.88
C GLY A 109 -20.40 -16.75 -6.62
N ARG A 110 -19.57 -15.72 -6.79
CA ARG A 110 -19.94 -14.52 -7.54
C ARG A 110 -20.25 -14.82 -9.00
N MET A 111 -19.40 -15.55 -9.70
CA MET A 111 -19.61 -15.91 -11.11
C MET A 111 -20.87 -16.77 -11.28
N GLN A 112 -21.16 -17.65 -10.31
CA GLN A 112 -22.40 -18.42 -10.30
C GLN A 112 -23.62 -17.53 -10.05
N ALA A 113 -23.55 -16.61 -9.08
CA ALA A 113 -24.66 -15.72 -8.74
C ALA A 113 -24.96 -14.69 -9.82
N ASP A 114 -23.93 -14.06 -10.38
CA ASP A 114 -24.09 -12.95 -11.32
C ASP A 114 -24.34 -13.42 -12.75
N TYR A 115 -23.78 -14.57 -13.15
CA TYR A 115 -23.78 -15.02 -14.56
C TYR A 115 -24.18 -16.49 -14.75
N GLY A 116 -24.53 -17.21 -13.70
CA GLY A 116 -24.85 -18.64 -13.78
C GLY A 116 -23.65 -19.53 -14.21
N LEU A 117 -22.41 -19.07 -14.03
CA LEU A 117 -21.21 -19.75 -14.46
C LEU A 117 -20.51 -20.46 -13.29
N THR A 118 -20.37 -21.78 -13.39
CA THR A 118 -19.59 -22.58 -12.45
C THR A 118 -18.15 -22.70 -12.95
N LEU A 119 -17.20 -22.07 -12.27
CA LEU A 119 -15.79 -22.08 -12.62
C LEU A 119 -14.97 -22.92 -11.63
N SER A 120 -13.92 -23.59 -12.12
CA SER A 120 -12.96 -24.27 -11.25
C SER A 120 -11.92 -23.29 -10.71
N LEU A 121 -11.35 -23.59 -9.52
CA LEU A 121 -10.22 -22.82 -8.96
C LEU A 121 -9.03 -22.77 -9.92
N GLY A 122 -8.75 -23.86 -10.64
CA GLY A 122 -7.68 -23.90 -11.64
C GLY A 122 -7.92 -22.91 -12.79
N TYR A 123 -9.17 -22.79 -13.26
CA TYR A 123 -9.49 -21.82 -14.30
C TYR A 123 -9.38 -20.36 -13.79
N ILE A 124 -9.83 -20.09 -12.57
CA ILE A 124 -9.68 -18.77 -11.95
C ILE A 124 -8.20 -18.39 -11.83
N HIS A 125 -7.36 -19.34 -11.41
CA HIS A 125 -5.91 -19.12 -11.37
C HIS A 125 -5.31 -18.91 -12.78
N ALA A 126 -5.78 -19.64 -13.78
CA ALA A 126 -5.38 -19.42 -15.17
C ALA A 126 -5.77 -18.01 -15.68
N CYS A 127 -6.94 -17.48 -15.28
CA CYS A 127 -7.32 -16.10 -15.58
C CYS A 127 -6.39 -15.07 -14.91
N PHE A 128 -5.98 -15.33 -13.68
CA PHE A 128 -5.00 -14.49 -12.98
C PHE A 128 -3.65 -14.46 -13.71
N LEU A 129 -3.13 -15.62 -14.11
CA LEU A 129 -1.89 -15.70 -14.88
C LEU A 129 -2.01 -15.03 -16.24
N TRP A 130 -3.11 -15.30 -16.95
CA TRP A 130 -3.38 -14.65 -18.23
C TRP A 130 -3.42 -13.12 -18.12
N ALA A 131 -4.07 -12.56 -17.08
CA ALA A 131 -4.10 -11.13 -16.86
C ALA A 131 -2.70 -10.56 -16.60
N HIS A 132 -1.87 -11.30 -15.84
CA HIS A 132 -0.48 -10.90 -15.59
C HIS A 132 0.37 -10.90 -16.87
N ASP A 133 0.13 -11.86 -17.77
CA ASP A 133 0.85 -11.93 -19.06
C ASP A 133 0.44 -10.82 -20.04
N GLN A 134 -0.65 -10.08 -19.76
CA GLN A 134 -1.07 -8.90 -20.54
C GLN A 134 -0.41 -7.60 -20.08
N ILE A 135 0.37 -7.62 -18.97
CA ILE A 135 1.04 -6.42 -18.48
C ILE A 135 2.14 -6.01 -19.45
N ASP A 136 2.06 -4.77 -19.93
CA ASP A 136 3.14 -4.12 -20.66
C ASP A 136 4.06 -3.40 -19.65
N ARG A 137 5.19 -4.02 -19.33
CA ARG A 137 6.16 -3.47 -18.37
C ARG A 137 6.89 -2.26 -18.91
N GLU A 138 7.11 -2.19 -20.20
CA GLU A 138 7.77 -1.04 -20.81
C GLU A 138 6.85 0.17 -20.84
N GLU A 139 5.56 -0.02 -21.06
CA GLU A 139 4.53 1.03 -20.91
C GLU A 139 4.51 1.58 -19.48
N HIS A 140 4.58 0.70 -18.46
CA HIS A 140 4.68 1.13 -17.07
C HIS A 140 5.95 1.98 -16.84
N TRP A 141 7.12 1.54 -17.30
CA TRP A 141 8.34 2.28 -17.11
C TRP A 141 8.38 3.59 -17.90
N ALA A 142 7.81 3.63 -19.09
CA ALA A 142 7.65 4.88 -19.86
C ALA A 142 6.79 5.90 -19.09
N PHE A 143 5.69 5.45 -18.48
CA PHE A 143 4.88 6.27 -17.60
C PHE A 143 5.68 6.76 -16.38
N VAL A 144 6.35 5.86 -15.66
CA VAL A 144 7.15 6.22 -14.48
C VAL A 144 8.19 7.27 -14.83
N ILE A 145 9.02 7.04 -15.84
CA ILE A 145 10.11 7.97 -16.22
C ILE A 145 9.54 9.33 -16.65
N SER A 146 8.44 9.36 -17.41
CA SER A 146 7.85 10.61 -17.89
C SER A 146 7.16 11.44 -16.80
N GLN A 147 6.68 10.79 -15.74
CA GLN A 147 5.88 11.43 -14.70
C GLN A 147 6.58 11.51 -13.34
N PHE A 148 7.79 10.97 -13.21
CA PHE A 148 8.51 11.00 -11.94
C PHE A 148 8.92 12.42 -11.54
N SER A 149 8.58 12.80 -10.32
CA SER A 149 8.78 14.17 -9.80
C SER A 149 10.21 14.49 -9.32
N GLY A 150 11.11 13.52 -9.31
CA GLY A 150 12.43 13.64 -8.67
C GLY A 150 12.44 13.27 -7.18
N VAL A 151 11.26 13.10 -6.56
CA VAL A 151 11.13 12.76 -5.13
C VAL A 151 10.76 11.29 -4.94
N LEU A 152 11.60 10.53 -4.26
CA LEU A 152 11.42 9.10 -4.03
C LEU A 152 11.18 8.78 -2.55
N CYS A 153 10.04 8.18 -2.20
CA CYS A 153 9.82 7.58 -0.89
C CYS A 153 10.16 6.09 -0.93
N LEU A 154 10.99 5.64 0.02
CA LEU A 154 11.39 4.23 0.17
C LEU A 154 10.94 3.71 1.54
N ASP A 155 10.44 2.46 1.56
CA ASP A 155 10.04 1.79 2.80
C ASP A 155 9.99 0.27 2.61
N GLU A 156 9.98 -0.49 3.71
CA GLU A 156 9.91 -1.94 3.71
C GLU A 156 8.67 -2.45 4.43
N VAL A 157 8.06 -3.49 3.86
CA VAL A 157 6.98 -4.23 4.51
C VAL A 157 7.38 -5.66 4.77
N HIS A 158 7.37 -6.03 6.04
CA HIS A 158 7.63 -7.41 6.46
C HIS A 158 6.34 -8.22 6.46
N ASP A 159 6.36 -9.38 5.79
CA ASP A 159 5.26 -10.32 5.75
C ASP A 159 5.72 -11.78 5.73
N SER A 160 5.48 -12.50 6.84
CA SER A 160 5.66 -13.96 6.93
C SER A 160 7.01 -14.47 6.41
N GLY A 161 8.11 -13.87 6.89
CA GLY A 161 9.47 -14.27 6.54
C GLY A 161 9.94 -13.75 5.17
N ARG A 162 9.28 -12.72 4.64
CA ARG A 162 9.68 -11.98 3.44
C ARG A 162 9.64 -10.51 3.69
N THR A 163 10.36 -9.76 2.88
CA THR A 163 10.29 -8.31 2.83
C THR A 163 9.88 -7.87 1.43
N ILE A 164 9.03 -6.87 1.36
CA ILE A 164 8.71 -6.17 0.13
C ILE A 164 9.29 -4.77 0.24
N LEU A 165 10.22 -4.45 -0.65
CA LEU A 165 10.77 -3.13 -0.82
C LEU A 165 9.83 -2.33 -1.72
N PHE A 166 9.45 -1.12 -1.31
CA PHE A 166 8.60 -0.22 -2.08
C PHE A 166 9.31 1.09 -2.38
N ALA A 167 9.13 1.56 -3.61
CA ALA A 167 9.52 2.88 -4.07
C ALA A 167 8.29 3.60 -4.62
N THR A 168 7.99 4.81 -4.13
CA THR A 168 6.81 5.59 -4.53
C THR A 168 7.18 7.04 -4.78
N ASP A 169 6.46 7.69 -5.68
CA ASP A 169 6.49 9.15 -5.90
C ASP A 169 5.40 9.80 -5.05
N PRO A 170 5.74 10.60 -4.04
CA PRO A 170 4.75 11.24 -3.17
C PRO A 170 4.06 12.43 -3.82
N LEU A 171 4.69 13.13 -4.77
CA LEU A 171 4.14 14.34 -5.38
C LEU A 171 3.11 13.98 -6.45
N ASN A 172 3.44 13.00 -7.29
CA ASN A 172 2.54 12.53 -8.34
C ASN A 172 1.72 11.31 -7.94
N ASN A 173 1.83 10.86 -6.66
CA ASN A 173 0.95 9.88 -6.01
C ASN A 173 0.87 8.52 -6.71
N PHE A 174 2.00 7.95 -7.14
CA PHE A 174 2.04 6.61 -7.72
C PHE A 174 3.17 5.74 -7.13
N THR A 175 3.05 4.43 -7.34
CA THR A 175 4.13 3.48 -7.02
C THR A 175 5.09 3.42 -8.20
N VAL A 176 6.36 3.75 -7.95
CA VAL A 176 7.44 3.65 -8.94
C VAL A 176 7.80 2.20 -9.20
N SER A 177 8.07 1.45 -8.14
CA SER A 177 8.46 0.05 -8.22
C SER A 177 8.33 -0.66 -6.88
N PHE A 178 8.45 -1.98 -6.91
CA PHE A 178 8.60 -2.82 -5.71
C PHE A 178 9.48 -4.02 -6.01
N LYS A 179 9.98 -4.69 -4.95
CA LYS A 179 10.71 -5.96 -5.05
C LYS A 179 10.37 -6.85 -3.86
N VAL A 180 10.05 -8.11 -4.12
CA VAL A 180 9.87 -9.12 -3.06
C VAL A 180 11.20 -9.81 -2.83
N VAL A 181 11.70 -9.76 -1.58
CA VAL A 181 12.98 -10.34 -1.18
C VAL A 181 12.82 -11.30 -0.01
N ALA A 182 13.71 -12.26 0.10
CA ALA A 182 13.68 -13.25 1.18
C ALA A 182 14.06 -12.61 2.53
N THR A 183 15.07 -11.73 2.51
CA THR A 183 15.64 -11.08 3.69
C THR A 183 15.73 -9.58 3.47
N ASN A 184 15.65 -8.82 4.55
CA ASN A 184 15.85 -7.37 4.53
C ASN A 184 17.33 -7.08 4.81
N ASP A 185 18.16 -7.12 3.78
CA ASP A 185 19.58 -6.90 3.86
C ASP A 185 20.08 -5.90 2.82
N GLN A 186 21.31 -5.43 2.99
CA GLN A 186 21.93 -4.42 2.14
C GLN A 186 22.03 -4.86 0.67
N ALA A 187 22.38 -6.13 0.42
CA ALA A 187 22.56 -6.64 -0.95
C ALA A 187 21.27 -6.61 -1.77
N HIS A 188 20.12 -6.94 -1.14
CA HIS A 188 18.82 -6.84 -1.79
C HIS A 188 18.40 -5.40 -2.03
N MET A 189 18.68 -4.50 -1.07
CA MET A 189 18.42 -3.06 -1.24
C MET A 189 19.26 -2.48 -2.35
N ASP A 190 20.56 -2.76 -2.38
CA ASP A 190 21.48 -2.30 -3.42
C ASP A 190 21.04 -2.78 -4.82
N THR A 191 20.65 -4.06 -4.93
CA THR A 191 20.09 -4.58 -6.19
C THR A 191 18.81 -3.85 -6.61
N PHE A 192 17.95 -3.47 -5.66
CA PHE A 192 16.73 -2.75 -5.93
C PHE A 192 17.01 -1.32 -6.41
N LEU A 193 17.89 -0.60 -5.70
CA LEU A 193 18.28 0.77 -6.05
C LEU A 193 19.01 0.82 -7.39
N GLN A 194 19.92 -0.13 -7.65
CA GLN A 194 20.61 -0.25 -8.94
C GLN A 194 19.60 -0.45 -10.08
N ALA A 195 18.60 -1.32 -9.90
CA ALA A 195 17.57 -1.55 -10.91
C ALA A 195 16.77 -0.28 -11.23
N LEU A 196 16.49 0.58 -10.23
CA LEU A 196 15.81 1.87 -10.44
C LEU A 196 16.71 2.82 -11.25
N LYS A 197 18.00 2.88 -10.91
CA LYS A 197 18.99 3.71 -11.62
C LYS A 197 19.16 3.26 -13.09
N ASP A 198 19.28 1.93 -13.31
CA ASP A 198 19.47 1.35 -14.66
C ASP A 198 18.27 1.62 -15.57
N ARG A 199 17.08 1.80 -15.00
CA ARG A 199 15.87 2.24 -15.72
C ARG A 199 15.84 3.74 -16.02
N GLY A 200 16.87 4.47 -15.62
CA GLY A 200 16.99 5.91 -15.88
C GLY A 200 16.28 6.81 -14.88
N LEU A 201 15.90 6.29 -13.69
CA LEU A 201 15.26 7.12 -12.67
C LEU A 201 16.26 8.14 -12.11
N HIS A 202 15.95 9.42 -12.24
CA HIS A 202 16.72 10.52 -11.66
C HIS A 202 16.11 10.98 -10.37
N VAL A 203 16.79 10.76 -9.22
CA VAL A 203 16.27 11.07 -7.89
C VAL A 203 17.03 12.27 -7.32
N GLU A 204 16.30 13.33 -6.99
CA GLU A 204 16.82 14.55 -6.37
C GLU A 204 16.70 14.47 -4.84
N VAL A 205 15.58 13.95 -4.34
CA VAL A 205 15.31 13.76 -2.91
C VAL A 205 14.82 12.36 -2.64
N ALA A 206 15.44 11.67 -1.68
CA ALA A 206 14.91 10.41 -1.15
C ALA A 206 14.41 10.56 0.27
N ILE A 207 13.19 10.08 0.56
CA ILE A 207 12.57 10.09 1.88
C ILE A 207 12.53 8.66 2.43
N THR A 208 13.13 8.42 3.61
CA THR A 208 13.18 7.09 4.24
C THR A 208 12.85 7.17 5.74
N ASP A 209 12.61 6.02 6.37
CA ASP A 209 12.34 5.91 7.81
C ASP A 209 13.59 6.01 8.70
N GLY A 210 14.79 6.03 8.11
CA GLY A 210 16.07 6.06 8.82
C GLY A 210 16.62 4.66 9.15
N SER A 211 16.14 3.62 8.47
CA SER A 211 16.76 2.29 8.50
C SER A 211 18.24 2.35 8.13
N PRO A 212 19.11 1.54 8.78
CA PRO A 212 20.53 1.49 8.45
C PRO A 212 20.81 1.14 6.98
N LEU A 213 19.89 0.47 6.30
CA LEU A 213 19.99 0.05 4.90
C LEU A 213 20.10 1.22 3.91
N TYR A 214 19.64 2.43 4.29
CA TYR A 214 19.71 3.62 3.44
C TYR A 214 20.87 4.54 3.72
N LYS A 215 21.67 4.27 4.77
CA LYS A 215 22.54 5.27 5.38
C LYS A 215 23.61 5.83 4.45
N ASP A 216 24.23 4.98 3.67
CA ASP A 216 25.34 5.36 2.78
C ASP A 216 25.14 4.91 1.32
N SER A 217 24.13 4.11 1.05
CA SER A 217 23.89 3.54 -0.29
C SER A 217 23.21 4.51 -1.27
N LEU A 218 22.31 5.38 -0.80
CA LEU A 218 21.56 6.26 -1.70
C LEU A 218 22.45 7.21 -2.52
N GLN A 219 23.45 7.83 -1.89
CA GLN A 219 24.37 8.75 -2.56
C GLN A 219 25.34 8.05 -3.53
N SER A 220 25.56 6.74 -3.38
CA SER A 220 26.35 5.96 -4.35
C SER A 220 25.62 5.76 -5.70
N TYR A 221 24.28 5.80 -5.68
CA TYR A 221 23.47 5.72 -6.89
C TYR A 221 23.16 7.08 -7.51
N TRP A 222 22.88 8.10 -6.68
CA TRP A 222 22.57 9.47 -7.12
C TRP A 222 23.41 10.45 -6.32
N GLN A 223 24.48 10.98 -6.93
CA GLN A 223 25.53 11.77 -6.26
C GLN A 223 24.98 13.05 -5.60
N ASP A 224 24.06 13.73 -6.27
CA ASP A 224 23.50 15.02 -5.83
C ASP A 224 22.22 14.87 -5.00
N LEU A 225 21.88 13.63 -4.61
CA LEU A 225 20.66 13.34 -3.87
C LEU A 225 20.69 13.93 -2.46
N GLU A 226 19.64 14.68 -2.10
CA GLU A 226 19.36 15.07 -0.72
C GLU A 226 18.56 13.98 0.00
N HIS A 227 19.08 13.46 1.12
CA HIS A 227 18.42 12.41 1.89
C HIS A 227 17.58 12.99 3.02
N GLN A 228 16.26 12.96 2.91
CA GLN A 228 15.29 13.33 3.95
C GLN A 228 14.96 12.14 4.83
N LEU A 229 15.23 12.24 6.13
CA LEU A 229 14.72 11.28 7.11
C LEU A 229 13.29 11.62 7.52
N CYS A 230 12.46 10.61 7.67
CA CYS A 230 11.07 10.76 8.12
C CYS A 230 11.02 11.36 9.54
N VAL A 231 10.54 12.58 9.63
CA VAL A 231 10.40 13.31 10.91
C VAL A 231 9.43 12.59 11.86
N PHE A 232 8.40 11.91 11.33
CA PHE A 232 7.43 11.18 12.14
C PHE A 232 8.07 10.05 12.95
N HIS A 233 9.00 9.30 12.36
CA HIS A 233 9.70 8.22 13.07
C HIS A 233 10.54 8.75 14.23
N VAL A 234 11.24 9.86 14.03
CA VAL A 234 12.03 10.49 15.10
C VAL A 234 11.13 11.08 16.19
N ILE A 235 10.01 11.73 15.82
CA ILE A 235 8.99 12.20 16.78
C ILE A 235 8.46 11.03 17.62
N LYS A 236 8.12 9.90 16.99
CA LYS A 236 7.63 8.70 17.67
C LYS A 236 8.64 8.16 18.69
N GLU A 237 9.92 8.09 18.32
CA GLU A 237 10.99 7.64 19.23
C GLU A 237 11.22 8.61 20.39
N VAL A 238 11.23 9.91 20.11
CA VAL A 238 11.38 10.95 21.15
C VAL A 238 10.19 10.94 22.09
N ASN A 239 8.97 10.86 21.59
CA ASN A 239 7.76 10.75 22.41
C ASN A 239 7.80 9.52 23.32
N LYS A 240 8.29 8.37 22.80
CA LYS A 240 8.48 7.17 23.62
C LYS A 240 9.44 7.43 24.80
N LEU A 241 10.57 8.08 24.55
CA LEU A 241 11.53 8.43 25.62
C LEU A 241 10.91 9.38 26.65
N ILE A 242 10.14 10.38 26.22
CA ILE A 242 9.42 11.29 27.11
C ILE A 242 8.42 10.52 27.96
N LEU A 243 7.61 9.65 27.37
CA LEU A 243 6.62 8.84 28.07
C LEU A 243 7.26 7.85 29.06
N ASP A 244 8.46 7.33 28.73
CA ASP A 244 9.23 6.51 29.68
C ASP A 244 9.69 7.35 30.89
N GLY A 245 10.06 8.62 30.67
CA GLY A 245 10.35 9.58 31.75
C GLY A 245 9.12 9.86 32.62
N VAL A 246 7.96 10.11 32.02
CA VAL A 246 6.66 10.29 32.72
C VAL A 246 6.32 9.05 33.54
N ARG A 247 6.55 7.87 32.96
CA ARG A 247 6.34 6.58 33.67
C ARG A 247 7.26 6.41 34.86
N ALA A 248 8.53 6.87 34.78
CA ALA A 248 9.47 6.84 35.88
C ALA A 248 8.99 7.73 37.03
N ILE A 249 8.55 8.98 36.75
CA ILE A 249 7.98 9.90 37.75
C ILE A 249 6.73 9.29 38.41
N LYS A 250 5.80 8.77 37.63
CA LYS A 250 4.62 8.07 38.15
C LYS A 250 4.99 6.94 39.13
N ASN A 251 5.98 6.13 38.75
CA ASN A 251 6.44 5.02 39.59
C ASN A 251 7.10 5.50 40.89
N GLN A 252 7.82 6.64 40.85
CA GLN A 252 8.40 7.28 42.04
C GLN A 252 7.31 7.73 43.01
N ILE A 253 6.27 8.43 42.55
CA ILE A 253 5.10 8.86 43.35
C ILE A 253 4.42 7.64 43.97
N LYS A 254 4.20 6.57 43.20
CA LYS A 254 3.59 5.34 43.70
C LYS A 254 4.41 4.68 44.82
N ARG A 255 5.76 4.67 44.68
CA ARG A 255 6.68 4.11 45.69
C ARG A 255 6.68 4.93 46.97
N GLN A 256 6.64 6.25 46.90
CA GLN A 256 6.54 7.15 48.07
C GLN A 256 5.25 6.87 48.87
N GLY A 257 4.13 6.60 48.17
CA GLY A 257 2.86 6.21 48.80
C GLY A 257 2.89 4.85 49.50
N GLN A 258 3.82 3.99 49.13
CA GLN A 258 3.95 2.66 49.76
C GLN A 258 4.87 2.68 50.99
N LYS A 259 5.92 3.51 51.01
CA LYS A 259 6.86 3.60 52.12
C LYS A 259 6.23 4.08 53.45
N GLY A 260 5.12 4.80 53.41
CA GLY A 260 4.38 5.28 54.59
C GLY A 260 3.33 4.32 55.16
N ARG A 261 3.10 3.18 54.51
CA ARG A 261 2.05 2.23 54.94
C ARG A 261 2.68 1.12 55.80
N LYS A 262 2.72 1.33 57.13
CA LYS A 262 2.69 0.20 58.09
C LYS A 262 1.39 -0.58 57.81
N LYS A 263 1.51 -1.88 57.51
CA LYS A 263 0.34 -2.77 57.33
C LYS A 263 -0.48 -2.79 58.61
N ARG A 264 -1.48 -1.92 58.75
CA ARG A 264 -2.49 -2.03 59.78
C ARG A 264 -3.44 -3.14 59.34
N ARG A 265 -3.48 -4.25 60.09
CA ARG A 265 -4.48 -5.29 59.91
C ARG A 265 -5.82 -4.72 60.41
N GLY A 266 -6.88 -4.80 59.60
CA GLY A 266 -8.24 -4.44 59.94
C GLY A 266 -8.88 -3.35 59.03
N ARG A 267 -10.23 -3.31 59.02
CA ARG A 267 -11.03 -2.31 58.29
C ARG A 267 -10.84 -0.94 58.95
N PRO A 268 -10.52 0.14 58.18
CA PRO A 268 -10.38 1.47 58.78
C PRO A 268 -11.66 1.92 59.47
N SER A 269 -11.54 2.52 60.65
CA SER A 269 -12.67 3.06 61.39
C SER A 269 -13.40 4.15 60.61
N LYS A 270 -14.73 4.33 60.83
CA LYS A 270 -15.52 5.39 60.20
C LYS A 270 -14.88 6.78 60.40
N LYS A 271 -14.26 7.03 61.56
CA LYS A 271 -13.53 8.28 61.88
C LYS A 271 -12.28 8.48 60.97
N ALA A 272 -11.56 7.41 60.67
CA ALA A 272 -10.42 7.44 59.76
C ALA A 272 -10.84 7.61 58.29
N GLN A 273 -12.02 7.12 57.89
CA GLN A 273 -12.59 7.37 56.55
C GLN A 273 -13.07 8.82 56.41
N LEU A 274 -13.73 9.40 57.40
CA LEU A 274 -14.14 10.80 57.41
C LEU A 274 -12.95 11.77 57.43
N GLN A 275 -11.89 11.48 58.16
CA GLN A 275 -10.64 12.27 58.10
C GLN A 275 -9.96 12.19 56.75
N ARG A 276 -10.06 11.07 56.03
CA ARG A 276 -9.54 10.96 54.64
C ARG A 276 -10.37 11.78 53.66
N GLN A 277 -11.69 11.82 53.80
CA GLN A 277 -12.59 12.64 52.97
C GLN A 277 -12.40 14.15 53.24
N ARG A 278 -12.02 14.56 54.44
CA ARG A 278 -11.73 15.96 54.79
C ARG A 278 -10.35 16.44 54.38
N ARG A 279 -9.40 15.53 54.08
CA ARG A 279 -8.13 15.89 53.41
C ARG A 279 -8.42 16.11 51.96
N GLN A 280 -8.76 17.36 51.59
CA GLN A 280 -8.85 17.81 50.22
C GLN A 280 -7.47 17.59 49.51
N GLY A 281 -7.36 16.49 48.77
CA GLY A 281 -6.19 16.20 47.97
C GLY A 281 -6.14 14.73 47.50
N MET A 282 -5.79 14.50 46.26
CA MET A 282 -5.57 13.17 45.70
C MET A 282 -4.51 12.42 46.51
N SER A 283 -4.78 11.17 46.89
CA SER A 283 -3.76 10.27 47.44
C SER A 283 -2.65 10.03 46.41
N GLN A 284 -1.44 9.71 46.84
CA GLN A 284 -0.33 9.39 45.91
C GLN A 284 -0.63 8.27 44.92
N LYS A 285 -1.54 7.35 45.28
CA LYS A 285 -2.05 6.32 44.37
C LYS A 285 -2.91 6.95 43.27
N GLU A 286 -3.84 7.83 43.66
CA GLU A 286 -4.72 8.54 42.72
C GLU A 286 -3.93 9.50 41.83
N GLN A 287 -2.95 10.22 42.38
CA GLN A 287 -2.03 11.06 41.63
C GLN A 287 -1.26 10.26 40.58
N ALA A 288 -0.70 9.11 40.96
CA ALA A 288 -0.01 8.23 40.02
C ALA A 288 -0.95 7.64 38.95
N THR A 289 -2.21 7.34 39.30
CA THR A 289 -3.22 6.88 38.34
C THR A 289 -3.60 7.99 37.38
N PHE A 290 -3.86 9.19 37.89
CA PHE A 290 -4.19 10.37 37.08
C PHE A 290 -3.08 10.69 36.06
N ILE A 291 -1.81 10.72 36.48
CA ILE A 291 -0.68 10.90 35.56
C ILE A 291 -0.61 9.82 34.49
N TRP A 292 -0.95 8.57 34.84
CA TRP A 292 -0.94 7.47 33.89
C TRP A 292 -2.03 7.58 32.83
N GLU A 293 -3.24 7.92 33.23
CA GLU A 293 -4.39 8.06 32.35
C GLU A 293 -4.22 9.23 31.37
N HIS A 294 -3.58 10.32 31.83
CA HIS A 294 -3.39 11.54 31.05
C HIS A 294 -1.96 11.70 30.45
N GLN A 295 -1.08 10.70 30.54
CA GLN A 295 0.32 10.78 30.14
C GLN A 295 0.56 11.32 28.72
N TYR A 296 -0.37 11.04 27.80
CA TYR A 296 -0.25 11.47 26.41
C TYR A 296 -0.42 12.98 26.22
N LEU A 297 -1.01 13.69 27.17
CA LEU A 297 -1.11 15.16 27.13
C LEU A 297 0.28 15.84 27.13
N ILE A 298 1.29 15.19 27.74
CA ILE A 298 2.67 15.70 27.75
C ILE A 298 3.26 15.77 26.33
N VAL A 299 2.91 14.85 25.44
CA VAL A 299 3.47 14.75 24.08
C VAL A 299 2.57 15.26 22.98
N ARG A 300 1.33 15.69 23.29
CA ARG A 300 0.41 16.29 22.33
C ARG A 300 0.78 17.75 22.07
N LYS A 301 0.60 18.26 20.85
CA LYS A 301 0.85 19.67 20.56
C LYS A 301 -0.13 20.56 21.31
N GLU A 302 0.34 21.75 21.71
CA GLU A 302 -0.46 22.71 22.47
C GLU A 302 -1.76 23.11 21.73
N ALA A 303 -1.66 23.35 20.43
CA ALA A 303 -2.79 23.75 19.59
C ALA A 303 -3.86 22.65 19.42
N GLU A 304 -3.53 21.39 19.74
CA GLU A 304 -4.43 20.23 19.61
C GLU A 304 -5.15 19.90 20.92
N LEU A 305 -4.83 20.62 22.03
CA LEU A 305 -5.45 20.37 23.34
C LEU A 305 -6.79 21.07 23.45
N ARG A 306 -7.80 20.35 23.94
CA ARG A 306 -9.10 20.91 24.38
C ARG A 306 -8.94 21.61 25.74
N ASP A 307 -9.88 22.45 26.09
CA ASP A 307 -9.81 23.20 27.35
C ASP A 307 -9.71 22.29 28.57
N GLN A 308 -10.53 21.24 28.66
CA GLN A 308 -10.44 20.25 29.72
C GLN A 308 -9.07 19.55 29.76
N GLU A 309 -8.49 19.24 28.61
CA GLU A 309 -7.17 18.62 28.51
C GLU A 309 -6.04 19.54 28.94
N ARG A 310 -6.20 20.87 28.79
CA ARG A 310 -5.28 21.88 29.32
C ARG A 310 -5.35 21.95 30.83
N GLU A 311 -6.56 21.89 31.43
CA GLU A 311 -6.76 21.82 32.87
C GLU A 311 -6.14 20.55 33.46
N ASP A 312 -6.38 19.39 32.83
CA ASP A 312 -5.80 18.12 33.24
C ASP A 312 -4.27 18.14 33.18
N LEU A 313 -3.70 18.72 32.13
CA LEU A 313 -2.25 18.90 31.98
C LEU A 313 -1.68 19.84 33.07
N ALA A 314 -2.37 20.95 33.38
CA ALA A 314 -1.98 21.86 34.45
C ALA A 314 -1.99 21.15 35.81
N LEU A 315 -3.03 20.33 36.07
CA LEU A 315 -3.13 19.52 37.29
C LEU A 315 -2.00 18.46 37.34
N MET A 316 -1.65 17.79 36.23
CA MET A 316 -0.52 16.88 36.17
C MET A 316 0.80 17.58 36.57
N ILE A 317 1.04 18.77 36.05
CA ILE A 317 2.25 19.57 36.35
C ILE A 317 2.24 20.03 37.81
N THR A 318 1.07 20.36 38.38
CA THR A 318 0.93 20.68 39.80
C THR A 318 1.26 19.50 40.69
N ILE A 319 0.83 18.29 40.30
CA ILE A 319 1.13 17.04 41.03
C ILE A 319 2.61 16.69 40.95
N ALA A 320 3.23 16.86 39.79
CA ALA A 320 4.62 16.54 39.52
C ALA A 320 5.29 17.63 38.65
N PRO A 321 5.89 18.67 39.29
CA PRO A 321 6.51 19.80 38.57
C PRO A 321 7.57 19.41 37.56
N GLU A 322 8.21 18.27 37.73
CA GLU A 322 9.21 17.71 36.80
C GLU A 322 8.61 17.45 35.40
N LEU A 323 7.30 17.21 35.31
CA LEU A 323 6.61 17.01 34.05
C LEU A 323 6.65 18.26 33.17
N ALA A 324 6.75 19.46 33.74
CA ALA A 324 6.89 20.71 33.01
C ALA A 324 8.13 20.73 32.12
N LEU A 325 9.24 20.10 32.57
CA LEU A 325 10.47 19.99 31.80
C LEU A 325 10.25 19.13 30.53
N PHE A 326 9.58 17.98 30.67
CA PHE A 326 9.25 17.10 29.55
C PHE A 326 8.29 17.79 28.57
N ARG A 327 7.29 18.51 29.10
CA ARG A 327 6.34 19.27 28.29
C ARG A 327 7.05 20.36 27.47
N ARG A 328 7.90 21.16 28.11
CA ARG A 328 8.69 22.21 27.44
C ARG A 328 9.59 21.63 26.36
N PHE A 329 10.30 20.55 26.67
CA PHE A 329 11.14 19.87 25.69
C PHE A 329 10.34 19.43 24.47
N ASN A 330 9.20 18.77 24.68
CA ASN A 330 8.36 18.26 23.60
C ASN A 330 7.85 19.38 22.69
N GLN A 331 7.35 20.50 23.26
CA GLN A 331 6.88 21.64 22.46
C GLN A 331 8.01 22.29 21.67
N GLN A 332 9.20 22.43 22.25
CA GLN A 332 10.38 22.94 21.53
C GLN A 332 10.83 21.98 20.44
N PHE A 333 10.72 20.67 20.68
CA PHE A 333 11.06 19.65 19.71
C PHE A 333 10.15 19.71 18.47
N TYR A 334 8.83 19.85 18.63
CA TYR A 334 7.92 20.04 17.52
C TYR A 334 8.21 21.29 16.69
N ARG A 335 8.63 22.37 17.36
CA ARG A 335 8.99 23.64 16.71
C ARG A 335 10.22 23.56 15.80
N LEU A 336 11.03 22.49 15.90
CA LEU A 336 12.16 22.26 14.99
C LEU A 336 11.71 21.97 13.57
N PHE A 337 10.50 21.45 13.41
CA PHE A 337 9.97 20.94 12.15
C PHE A 337 8.68 21.67 11.72
N GLU A 338 8.46 22.88 12.20
CA GLU A 338 7.32 23.69 11.78
C GLU A 338 7.44 24.05 10.28
N PRO A 339 6.35 23.94 9.50
CA PRO A 339 6.34 24.44 8.12
C PRO A 339 6.65 25.94 8.08
N GLY A 340 7.31 26.40 7.02
CA GLY A 340 7.58 27.81 6.79
C GLY A 340 8.76 28.41 7.55
N ILE A 341 9.47 27.65 8.38
CA ILE A 341 10.74 28.11 8.96
C ILE A 341 11.91 27.81 8.00
N THR A 342 12.98 28.60 8.10
CA THR A 342 14.20 28.36 7.33
C THR A 342 15.08 27.25 7.97
N LYS A 343 15.91 26.58 7.17
CA LYS A 343 16.95 25.64 7.67
C LYS A 343 17.80 26.29 8.76
N SER A 344 18.17 27.60 8.61
CA SER A 344 18.95 28.36 9.60
C SER A 344 18.19 28.51 10.92
N CYS A 345 16.91 28.86 10.88
CA CYS A 345 16.07 28.97 12.09
C CYS A 345 15.97 27.61 12.81
N ALA A 346 15.76 26.52 12.08
CA ALA A 346 15.71 25.17 12.65
C ALA A 346 17.03 24.79 13.34
N ARG A 347 18.19 25.07 12.71
CA ARG A 347 19.53 24.85 13.29
C ARG A 347 19.73 25.68 14.59
N SER A 348 19.33 26.94 14.60
CA SER A 348 19.41 27.80 15.78
C SER A 348 18.53 27.27 16.94
N ARG A 349 17.29 26.86 16.64
CA ARG A 349 16.39 26.24 17.64
C ARG A 349 16.99 24.95 18.21
N ARG A 350 17.55 24.08 17.34
CA ARG A 350 18.23 22.85 17.77
C ARG A 350 19.41 23.16 18.69
N THR A 351 20.28 24.08 18.33
CA THR A 351 21.46 24.45 19.13
C THR A 351 21.05 24.90 20.52
N ARG A 352 20.01 25.74 20.64
CA ARG A 352 19.46 26.16 21.94
C ARG A 352 18.95 24.98 22.76
N MET A 353 18.23 24.02 22.14
CA MET A 353 17.74 22.83 22.84
C MET A 353 18.90 21.95 23.34
N VAL A 354 19.88 21.69 22.48
CA VAL A 354 21.03 20.85 22.82
C VAL A 354 21.86 21.46 23.94
N ASN A 355 22.01 22.79 23.99
CA ASN A 355 22.77 23.49 24.99
C ASN A 355 22.01 23.75 26.32
N THR A 356 20.73 23.33 26.41
CA THR A 356 19.94 23.49 27.63
C THR A 356 20.40 22.48 28.70
N ALA A 357 21.09 22.94 29.73
CA ALA A 357 21.66 22.10 30.79
C ALA A 357 20.63 21.17 31.46
N ALA A 358 19.39 21.69 31.69
CA ALA A 358 18.33 20.89 32.30
C ALA A 358 17.91 19.68 31.42
N TYR A 359 18.01 19.79 30.10
CA TYR A 359 17.75 18.67 29.20
C TYR A 359 18.88 17.65 29.20
N GLN A 360 20.13 18.11 29.27
CA GLN A 360 21.30 17.24 29.33
C GLN A 360 21.37 16.47 30.66
N ALA A 361 20.97 17.10 31.77
CA ALA A 361 20.94 16.49 33.09
C ALA A 361 19.87 15.39 33.25
N ASN A 362 18.83 15.43 32.44
CA ASN A 362 17.77 14.44 32.50
C ASN A 362 18.07 13.24 31.59
N ALA A 363 18.18 12.03 32.14
CA ALA A 363 18.61 10.84 31.41
C ALA A 363 17.73 10.49 30.21
N PHE A 364 16.43 10.77 30.25
CA PHE A 364 15.49 10.50 29.15
C PHE A 364 15.61 11.56 28.04
N LEU A 365 15.69 12.84 28.43
CA LEU A 365 15.83 13.94 27.50
C LEU A 365 17.21 13.97 26.84
N ALA A 366 18.27 13.62 27.56
CA ALA A 366 19.61 13.44 27.00
C ALA A 366 19.64 12.35 25.90
N LYS A 367 18.91 11.25 26.08
CA LYS A 367 18.71 10.24 25.03
C LYS A 367 17.92 10.79 23.85
N ALA A 368 16.90 11.61 24.10
CA ALA A 368 16.11 12.25 23.05
C ALA A 368 16.97 13.25 22.24
N LEU A 369 17.86 14.02 22.87
CA LEU A 369 18.79 14.91 22.18
C LEU A 369 19.75 14.17 21.24
N LYS A 370 20.13 12.92 21.55
CA LYS A 370 20.95 12.09 20.65
C LYS A 370 20.25 11.76 19.35
N LYS A 371 18.90 11.81 19.29
CA LYS A 371 18.12 11.59 18.07
C LYS A 371 18.17 12.76 17.09
N ILE A 372 18.61 13.94 17.54
CA ILE A 372 18.80 15.13 16.73
C ILE A 372 20.27 15.57 16.70
N ARG A 373 21.23 14.62 16.66
CA ARG A 373 22.64 14.91 16.40
C ARG A 373 22.76 15.72 15.09
N LYS A 374 23.87 16.45 14.95
CA LYS A 374 24.03 17.37 13.81
C LYS A 374 23.86 16.66 12.46
N ASP A 375 24.51 15.53 12.27
CA ASP A 375 24.47 14.68 11.08
C ASP A 375 23.05 14.18 10.74
N VAL A 376 22.32 13.71 11.76
CA VAL A 376 20.93 13.25 11.62
C VAL A 376 19.99 14.42 11.39
N PHE A 377 20.21 15.54 12.13
CA PHE A 377 19.33 16.70 12.07
C PHE A 377 19.32 17.36 10.68
N GLU A 378 20.48 17.45 10.02
CA GLU A 378 20.55 17.99 8.66
C GLU A 378 19.68 17.17 7.70
N LYS A 379 19.65 15.84 7.82
CA LYS A 379 18.77 14.97 7.06
C LYS A 379 17.28 15.10 7.44
N LEU A 380 16.95 15.54 8.66
CA LEU A 380 15.57 15.75 9.10
C LEU A 380 14.95 17.07 8.60
N ILE A 381 15.77 18.02 8.19
CA ILE A 381 15.33 19.35 7.76
C ILE A 381 15.52 19.61 6.27
N VAL A 382 15.78 18.58 5.46
CA VAL A 382 15.93 18.70 3.99
C VAL A 382 14.67 19.34 3.41
N PHE A 383 13.48 18.87 3.83
CA PHE A 383 12.19 19.37 3.37
C PHE A 383 12.01 20.91 3.50
N LEU A 384 12.72 21.56 4.43
CA LEU A 384 12.66 23.02 4.59
C LEU A 384 13.36 23.78 3.44
N GLY A 385 14.10 23.08 2.58
CA GLY A 385 14.72 23.66 1.39
C GLY A 385 13.95 23.38 0.10
N TRP A 386 12.81 22.69 0.19
CA TRP A 386 12.01 22.28 -0.95
C TRP A 386 10.55 22.69 -0.76
N GLU A 387 9.93 23.21 -1.79
CA GLU A 387 8.57 23.76 -1.68
C GLU A 387 7.50 22.66 -1.46
N ASN A 388 7.69 21.49 -2.08
CA ASN A 388 6.68 20.42 -2.11
C ASN A 388 7.15 19.09 -1.52
N VAL A 389 8.29 19.05 -0.83
CA VAL A 389 8.79 17.80 -0.23
C VAL A 389 8.18 17.58 1.16
N ASP A 390 7.54 16.44 1.34
CA ASP A 390 6.98 16.04 2.62
C ASP A 390 8.08 15.73 3.65
N ARG A 391 7.87 16.17 4.89
CA ARG A 391 8.73 15.81 6.03
C ARG A 391 8.55 14.38 6.53
N THR A 392 7.59 13.63 5.97
CA THR A 392 7.20 12.30 6.44
C THR A 392 7.12 11.30 5.29
N ASN A 393 7.34 10.02 5.61
CA ASN A 393 7.22 8.91 4.66
C ASN A 393 5.79 8.34 4.59
N ASN A 394 4.78 9.12 4.95
CA ASN A 394 3.38 8.67 5.03
C ASN A 394 2.83 8.20 3.67
N HIS A 395 3.41 8.69 2.57
CA HIS A 395 2.96 8.31 1.23
C HIS A 395 3.20 6.82 0.97
N VAL A 396 4.43 6.34 1.17
CA VAL A 396 4.75 4.92 0.98
C VAL A 396 4.04 4.04 2.00
N GLU A 397 3.82 4.52 3.24
CA GLU A 397 3.04 3.78 4.24
C GLU A 397 1.58 3.56 3.78
N ARG A 398 0.97 4.50 3.04
CA ARG A 398 -0.35 4.31 2.42
C ARG A 398 -0.32 3.23 1.35
N HIS A 399 0.73 3.15 0.53
CA HIS A 399 0.93 2.10 -0.46
C HIS A 399 1.18 0.73 0.20
N ASN A 400 1.96 0.70 1.27
CA ASN A 400 2.14 -0.49 2.11
C ASN A 400 0.81 -1.02 2.67
N ARG A 401 -0.15 -0.13 2.99
CA ARG A 401 -1.50 -0.52 3.42
C ARG A 401 -2.22 -1.31 2.35
N VAL A 402 -2.06 -0.96 1.08
CA VAL A 402 -2.68 -1.68 -0.04
C VAL A 402 -2.17 -3.11 -0.10
N PHE A 403 -0.85 -3.30 -0.02
CA PHE A 403 -0.26 -4.63 0.08
C PHE A 403 -0.81 -5.41 1.28
N ARG A 404 -0.87 -4.78 2.46
CA ARG A 404 -1.43 -5.40 3.66
C ARG A 404 -2.90 -5.80 3.48
N ILE A 405 -3.70 -5.03 2.74
CA ILE A 405 -5.08 -5.39 2.40
C ILE A 405 -5.10 -6.62 1.50
N LEU A 406 -4.26 -6.68 0.45
CA LEU A 406 -4.13 -7.85 -0.41
C LEU A 406 -3.77 -9.12 0.37
N GLN A 407 -2.97 -9.00 1.42
CA GLN A 407 -2.53 -10.13 2.26
C GLN A 407 -3.48 -10.44 3.43
N LYS A 408 -4.25 -9.48 3.93
CA LYS A 408 -5.21 -9.69 5.02
C LYS A 408 -6.52 -10.29 4.57
N THR A 409 -6.83 -10.29 3.28
CA THR A 409 -7.95 -11.08 2.76
C THR A 409 -7.74 -12.55 3.09
N ARG A 410 -8.82 -13.28 3.37
CA ARG A 410 -8.84 -14.65 3.96
C ARG A 410 -7.90 -15.68 3.36
N TYR A 411 -7.35 -15.44 2.19
CA TYR A 411 -6.48 -16.37 1.46
C TYR A 411 -5.16 -15.69 1.12
N LYS A 412 -4.35 -15.52 2.14
CA LYS A 412 -3.00 -15.00 2.04
C LYS A 412 -2.18 -15.75 0.99
N ARG A 413 -1.62 -15.02 0.04
CA ARG A 413 -0.67 -15.58 -0.91
C ARG A 413 0.62 -15.95 -0.18
N ARG A 414 1.09 -17.19 -0.37
CA ARG A 414 2.24 -17.72 0.39
C ARG A 414 3.53 -17.78 -0.43
N LYS A 415 3.44 -17.85 -1.76
CA LYS A 415 4.60 -18.00 -2.65
C LYS A 415 5.03 -16.63 -3.15
N SER A 416 6.34 -16.31 -3.09
CA SER A 416 6.90 -15.02 -3.50
C SER A 416 6.49 -14.64 -4.92
N HIS A 417 6.64 -15.53 -5.90
CA HIS A 417 6.26 -15.28 -7.28
C HIS A 417 4.76 -14.97 -7.47
N THR A 418 3.87 -15.52 -6.61
CA THR A 418 2.44 -15.20 -6.69
C THR A 418 2.13 -13.84 -6.07
N ILE A 419 2.92 -13.44 -5.05
CA ILE A 419 2.86 -12.10 -4.45
C ILE A 419 3.34 -11.07 -5.46
N GLU A 420 4.48 -11.31 -6.12
CA GLU A 420 5.03 -10.44 -7.16
C GLU A 420 4.03 -10.20 -8.28
N LYS A 421 3.50 -11.28 -8.87
CA LYS A 421 2.48 -11.18 -9.93
C LYS A 421 1.24 -10.38 -9.50
N ALA A 422 0.81 -10.55 -8.26
CA ALA A 422 -0.34 -9.80 -7.75
C ALA A 422 -0.03 -8.31 -7.53
N LEU A 423 1.17 -7.98 -7.09
CA LEU A 423 1.63 -6.61 -6.94
C LEU A 423 1.84 -5.93 -8.30
N GLU A 424 2.42 -6.62 -9.27
CA GLU A 424 2.54 -6.11 -10.65
C GLU A 424 1.18 -5.79 -11.26
N LEU A 425 0.20 -6.68 -11.10
CA LEU A 425 -1.17 -6.44 -11.57
C LEU A 425 -1.84 -5.25 -10.86
N GLU A 426 -1.67 -5.13 -9.54
CA GLU A 426 -2.20 -3.98 -8.78
C GLU A 426 -1.55 -2.67 -9.21
N LEU A 427 -0.24 -2.68 -9.41
CA LEU A 427 0.54 -1.52 -9.84
C LEU A 427 0.10 -1.06 -11.23
N TYR A 428 -0.01 -1.98 -12.19
CA TYR A 428 -0.43 -1.69 -13.55
C TYR A 428 -1.90 -1.23 -13.61
N ALA A 429 -2.79 -1.87 -12.86
CA ALA A 429 -4.18 -1.46 -12.77
C ALA A 429 -4.36 -0.04 -12.20
N ARG A 430 -3.50 0.37 -11.26
CA ARG A 430 -3.47 1.73 -10.71
C ARG A 430 -2.93 2.74 -11.70
N MET A 431 -1.89 2.38 -12.43
CA MET A 431 -1.32 3.24 -13.48
C MET A 431 -2.38 3.61 -14.52
N ILE A 432 -3.12 2.62 -15.04
CA ILE A 432 -4.14 2.83 -16.10
C ILE A 432 -5.24 3.82 -15.67
N VAL A 433 -5.56 3.87 -14.39
CA VAL A 433 -6.59 4.80 -13.87
C VAL A 433 -6.00 6.08 -13.28
N HIS A 434 -4.69 6.25 -13.38
CA HIS A 434 -4.02 7.42 -12.82
C HIS A 434 -4.30 8.66 -13.66
N PRO A 435 -4.59 9.84 -13.04
CA PRO A 435 -4.89 11.07 -13.79
C PRO A 435 -3.82 11.51 -14.77
N LEU A 436 -2.54 11.22 -14.47
CA LEU A 436 -1.40 11.57 -15.32
C LEU A 436 -1.13 10.53 -16.42
N TYR A 437 -1.81 9.39 -16.41
CA TYR A 437 -1.62 8.37 -17.42
C TYR A 437 -2.37 8.75 -18.71
N ALA A 438 -1.60 8.93 -19.80
CA ALA A 438 -2.14 9.03 -21.14
C ALA A 438 -1.83 7.70 -21.86
N PRO A 439 -2.84 6.91 -22.25
CA PRO A 439 -2.59 5.68 -22.98
C PRO A 439 -1.86 6.02 -24.29
N PRO A 440 -0.82 5.26 -24.67
CA PRO A 440 -0.20 5.44 -25.96
C PRO A 440 -1.28 5.37 -27.04
N LEU A 441 -1.19 6.28 -28.03
CA LEU A 441 -2.06 6.21 -29.21
C LEU A 441 -1.76 4.86 -29.89
N ARG A 442 -2.49 3.83 -29.49
CA ARG A 442 -2.52 2.59 -30.25
C ARG A 442 -3.18 2.95 -31.56
N GLU A 443 -2.42 2.97 -32.65
CA GLU A 443 -3.02 2.82 -33.97
C GLU A 443 -3.90 1.58 -33.85
N ILE A 444 -5.23 1.81 -33.81
CA ILE A 444 -6.17 0.71 -33.97
C ILE A 444 -5.78 0.14 -35.32
N PRO A 445 -5.27 -1.12 -35.40
CA PRO A 445 -5.01 -1.68 -36.71
C PRO A 445 -6.34 -1.59 -37.45
N ILE A 446 -6.43 -0.66 -38.38
CA ILE A 446 -7.56 -0.64 -39.33
C ILE A 446 -7.54 -2.06 -39.89
N PRO A 447 -8.61 -2.87 -39.70
CA PRO A 447 -8.63 -4.21 -40.25
C PRO A 447 -8.26 -4.04 -41.72
N SER A 448 -7.07 -4.53 -42.09
CA SER A 448 -6.59 -4.46 -43.45
C SER A 448 -7.70 -5.05 -44.29
N GLN A 449 -8.35 -4.16 -45.03
CA GLN A 449 -9.34 -4.40 -46.10
C GLN A 449 -10.24 -5.61 -45.89
N GLU A 450 -11.54 -5.33 -45.71
CA GLU A 450 -12.57 -6.34 -45.95
C GLU A 450 -12.20 -7.15 -47.19
N PRO A 451 -12.20 -8.49 -47.11
CA PRO A 451 -12.07 -9.26 -48.30
C PRO A 451 -13.25 -8.86 -49.24
N ASP A 452 -12.93 -8.26 -50.38
CA ASP A 452 -13.89 -7.92 -51.42
C ASP A 452 -14.96 -9.01 -51.54
N GLY A 453 -16.21 -8.66 -51.27
CA GLY A 453 -17.32 -9.59 -51.52
C GLY A 453 -18.55 -9.51 -50.60
N TRP A 454 -18.68 -8.49 -49.73
CA TRP A 454 -19.97 -8.25 -49.05
C TRP A 454 -20.86 -7.30 -49.89
N LYS A 455 -21.44 -7.83 -50.94
CA LYS A 455 -22.68 -7.22 -51.49
C LYS A 455 -23.81 -7.55 -50.49
N MET A 456 -24.31 -6.53 -49.81
CA MET A 456 -25.59 -6.60 -49.15
C MET A 456 -26.63 -6.87 -50.20
N ALA A 457 -27.30 -8.03 -50.13
CA ALA A 457 -28.56 -8.22 -50.81
C ALA A 457 -29.64 -7.43 -50.04
N ALA A 458 -30.31 -6.54 -50.73
CA ALA A 458 -31.42 -5.74 -50.29
C ALA A 458 -32.61 -6.60 -49.83
#